data_c5c32581bf22cd72a85d30df14006126
#
_entry.id   c5c32581bf22cd72a85d30df14006126
#
_cell.length_a   1.000
_cell.length_b   1.000
_cell.length_c   1.000
_cell.angle_alpha   90.00
_cell.angle_beta   90.00
_cell.angle_gamma   90.00
#
_symmetry.space_group_name_H-M   'P 1'
#
loop_
_entity.id
_entity.type
_entity.pdbx_description
1 polymer ?
#
loop_
_entity_poly.entity_id
_entity_poly.type
_entity_poly.pdbx_seq_one_letter_code
_entity_poly.pdbx_strand_id
1 'polypeptide(L)'
;MNHCVLEVEVIDAPTVRYTQDNQTPIAEMAVRFDPLRDGDPPGELKVVGWGNLAQELQNRVQTGQRLLIEGRLRMNTMPRGDGMKEKRAEFTLARLHPISAAATGAPPAGNPSPPPPGRQAHASAPTKVAKEPEPASWNAAPLVPDTDDIPF
;
A
#
# COMPACT_ATOMS: atom_id res chain seq x y z
N MET A 1 -21.67 -3.47 -2.78
CA MET A 1 -20.50 -2.79 -2.21
C MET A 1 -19.58 -2.41 -3.35
N ASN A 2 -19.12 -1.15 -3.44
CA ASN A 2 -18.21 -0.70 -4.50
C ASN A 2 -16.84 -0.49 -3.86
N HIS A 3 -15.96 -1.48 -4.00
CA HIS A 3 -14.58 -1.44 -3.53
C HIS A 3 -13.69 -2.01 -4.63
N CYS A 4 -12.76 -1.22 -5.10
CA CYS A 4 -11.85 -1.56 -6.18
C CYS A 4 -10.40 -1.43 -5.70
N VAL A 5 -9.56 -2.34 -6.19
CA VAL A 5 -8.11 -2.30 -6.02
C VAL A 5 -7.49 -2.28 -7.40
N LEU A 6 -6.63 -1.33 -7.67
CA LEU A 6 -6.00 -1.14 -8.99
C LEU A 6 -4.49 -0.92 -8.82
N GLU A 7 -3.72 -1.58 -9.67
CA GLU A 7 -2.33 -1.24 -9.91
C GLU A 7 -2.27 -0.19 -11.01
N VAL A 8 -1.59 0.93 -10.75
CA VAL A 8 -1.56 2.08 -11.64
C VAL A 8 -0.17 2.72 -11.68
N GLU A 9 0.08 3.42 -12.77
CA GLU A 9 1.23 4.31 -12.91
C GLU A 9 0.76 5.77 -12.95
N VAL A 10 1.44 6.63 -12.21
CA VAL A 10 1.10 8.06 -12.12
C VAL A 10 1.56 8.77 -13.38
N ILE A 11 0.63 9.37 -14.12
CA ILE A 11 0.93 10.17 -15.32
C ILE A 11 1.21 11.62 -14.92
N ASP A 12 0.29 12.21 -14.15
CA ASP A 12 0.41 13.58 -13.68
C ASP A 12 0.55 13.63 -12.17
N ALA A 13 1.48 14.47 -11.70
CA ALA A 13 1.70 14.71 -10.28
C ALA A 13 0.41 15.20 -9.60
N PRO A 14 0.17 14.82 -8.33
CA PRO A 14 -1.00 15.26 -7.59
C PRO A 14 -1.07 16.78 -7.46
N THR A 15 -2.19 17.37 -7.85
CA THR A 15 -2.48 18.80 -7.66
C THR A 15 -3.47 18.94 -6.52
N VAL A 16 -3.13 19.72 -5.50
CA VAL A 16 -3.99 19.96 -4.34
C VAL A 16 -4.75 21.25 -4.52
N ARG A 17 -6.05 21.21 -4.26
CA ARG A 17 -6.96 22.36 -4.15
C ARG A 17 -7.76 22.27 -2.86
N TYR A 18 -8.35 23.37 -2.44
CA TYR A 18 -9.18 23.45 -1.23
C TYR A 18 -10.62 23.75 -1.62
N THR A 19 -11.57 23.11 -0.93
CA THR A 19 -12.99 23.44 -1.08
C THR A 19 -13.29 24.80 -0.47
N GLN A 20 -14.24 25.52 -1.07
CA GLN A 20 -14.62 26.87 -0.58
C GLN A 20 -15.34 26.82 0.75
N ASP A 21 -16.11 25.75 1.03
CA ASP A 21 -16.96 25.65 2.21
C ASP A 21 -16.18 25.35 3.50
N ASN A 22 -15.28 24.37 3.49
CA ASN A 22 -14.59 23.89 4.69
C ASN A 22 -13.08 23.90 4.58
N GLN A 23 -12.50 24.46 3.53
CA GLN A 23 -11.07 24.42 3.25
C GLN A 23 -10.49 22.98 3.31
N THR A 24 -11.30 21.99 2.97
CA THR A 24 -10.88 20.61 2.92
C THR A 24 -9.97 20.41 1.72
N PRO A 25 -8.74 19.89 1.91
CA PRO A 25 -7.84 19.64 0.80
C PRO A 25 -8.35 18.48 -0.06
N ILE A 26 -8.28 18.67 -1.37
CA ILE A 26 -8.59 17.68 -2.39
C ILE A 26 -7.38 17.59 -3.30
N ALA A 27 -6.83 16.38 -3.46
CA ALA A 27 -5.79 16.13 -4.45
C ALA A 27 -6.39 15.40 -5.65
N GLU A 28 -6.04 15.86 -6.83
CA GLU A 28 -6.40 15.23 -8.10
C GLU A 28 -5.14 14.82 -8.82
N MET A 29 -5.10 13.60 -9.37
CA MET A 29 -4.01 13.11 -10.20
C MET A 29 -4.57 12.26 -11.34
N ALA A 30 -3.82 12.18 -12.44
CA ALA A 30 -4.10 11.25 -13.53
C ALA A 30 -3.20 10.03 -13.40
N VAL A 31 -3.80 8.86 -13.57
CA VAL A 31 -3.09 7.59 -13.53
C VAL A 31 -3.41 6.76 -14.77
N ARG A 32 -2.50 5.88 -15.13
CA ARG A 32 -2.63 4.91 -16.19
C ARG A 32 -2.59 3.51 -15.61
N PHE A 33 -3.39 2.62 -16.15
CA PHE A 33 -3.35 1.20 -15.84
C PHE A 33 -3.17 0.38 -17.10
N ASP A 34 -2.48 -0.75 -16.94
CA ASP A 34 -2.19 -1.64 -18.06
C ASP A 34 -3.48 -2.30 -18.58
N PRO A 35 -3.60 -2.51 -19.90
CA PRO A 35 -4.77 -3.15 -20.46
C PRO A 35 -4.84 -4.62 -20.05
N LEU A 36 -6.06 -5.15 -19.98
CA LEU A 36 -6.29 -6.55 -19.65
C LEU A 36 -5.88 -7.52 -20.78
N ARG A 37 -5.83 -7.03 -22.01
CA ARG A 37 -5.47 -7.81 -23.20
C ARG A 37 -4.28 -7.17 -23.88
N ASP A 38 -3.38 -8.01 -24.36
CA ASP A 38 -2.25 -7.56 -25.18
C ASP A 38 -2.76 -6.90 -26.46
N GLY A 39 -2.31 -5.67 -26.72
CA GLY A 39 -2.70 -4.90 -27.91
C GLY A 39 -3.80 -3.86 -27.67
N ASP A 40 -4.50 -3.90 -26.54
CA ASP A 40 -5.42 -2.83 -26.18
C ASP A 40 -4.65 -1.58 -25.69
N PRO A 41 -5.20 -0.38 -25.89
CA PRO A 41 -4.58 0.82 -25.34
C PRO A 41 -4.69 0.85 -23.82
N PRO A 42 -3.69 1.41 -23.12
CA PRO A 42 -3.77 1.59 -21.67
C PRO A 42 -4.95 2.47 -21.29
N GLY A 43 -5.59 2.16 -20.17
CA GLY A 43 -6.68 2.95 -19.64
C GLY A 43 -6.15 4.11 -18.79
N GLU A 44 -6.80 5.26 -18.89
CA GLU A 44 -6.54 6.44 -18.05
C GLU A 44 -7.67 6.65 -17.05
N LEU A 45 -7.32 7.06 -15.84
CA LEU A 45 -8.27 7.27 -14.77
C LEU A 45 -7.89 8.50 -13.93
N LYS A 46 -8.89 9.32 -13.61
CA LYS A 46 -8.73 10.40 -12.65
C LYS A 46 -8.91 9.85 -11.25
N VAL A 47 -7.92 10.08 -10.39
CA VAL A 47 -7.94 9.71 -8.97
C VAL A 47 -8.08 10.95 -8.13
N VAL A 48 -8.99 10.90 -7.14
CA VAL A 48 -9.28 11.99 -6.22
C VAL A 48 -9.10 11.51 -4.78
N GLY A 49 -8.23 12.19 -4.03
CA GLY A 49 -8.02 11.99 -2.61
C GLY A 49 -8.52 13.17 -1.79
N TRP A 50 -9.11 12.90 -0.63
CA TRP A 50 -9.72 13.91 0.25
C TRP A 50 -9.01 14.00 1.60
N GLY A 51 -8.94 15.20 2.18
CA GLY A 51 -8.43 15.40 3.53
C GLY A 51 -6.97 15.02 3.66
N ASN A 52 -6.65 14.18 4.64
CA ASN A 52 -5.28 13.72 4.91
C ASN A 52 -4.67 12.97 3.72
N LEU A 53 -5.49 12.22 2.97
CA LEU A 53 -5.03 11.53 1.77
C LEU A 53 -4.59 12.50 0.67
N ALA A 54 -5.20 13.68 0.58
CA ALA A 54 -4.77 14.70 -0.38
C ALA A 54 -3.35 15.19 -0.07
N GLN A 55 -3.03 15.40 1.20
CA GLN A 55 -1.70 15.79 1.64
C GLN A 55 -0.68 14.65 1.47
N GLU A 56 -1.10 13.41 1.76
CA GLU A 56 -0.26 12.23 1.56
C GLU A 56 0.10 12.04 0.10
N LEU A 57 -0.87 12.19 -0.81
CA LEU A 57 -0.63 12.15 -2.26
C LEU A 57 0.41 13.19 -2.67
N GLN A 58 0.25 14.44 -2.25
CA GLN A 58 1.16 15.53 -2.59
C GLN A 58 2.59 15.28 -2.12
N ASN A 59 2.75 14.70 -0.92
CA ASN A 59 4.06 14.53 -0.29
C ASN A 59 4.80 13.27 -0.75
N ARG A 60 4.08 12.23 -1.17
CA ARG A 60 4.65 10.90 -1.38
C ARG A 60 4.59 10.40 -2.82
N VAL A 61 3.74 10.99 -3.65
CA VAL A 61 3.48 10.49 -5.00
C VAL A 61 4.18 11.37 -6.03
N GLN A 62 4.87 10.72 -6.96
CA GLN A 62 5.60 11.36 -8.05
C GLN A 62 5.16 10.78 -9.39
N THR A 63 5.30 11.57 -10.45
CA THR A 63 5.06 11.11 -11.83
C THR A 63 5.96 9.93 -12.18
N GLY A 64 5.41 8.92 -12.84
CA GLY A 64 6.09 7.68 -13.21
C GLY A 64 6.14 6.62 -12.10
N GLN A 65 5.62 6.91 -10.91
CA GLN A 65 5.59 5.96 -9.81
C GLN A 65 4.47 4.94 -9.99
N ARG A 66 4.75 3.66 -9.71
CA ARG A 66 3.74 2.60 -9.63
C ARG A 66 3.15 2.53 -8.22
N LEU A 67 1.83 2.46 -8.16
CA LEU A 67 1.04 2.45 -6.94
C LEU A 67 -0.04 1.37 -7.01
N LEU A 68 -0.30 0.76 -5.87
CA LEU A 68 -1.54 0.03 -5.65
C LEU A 68 -2.51 0.97 -4.94
N ILE A 69 -3.65 1.23 -5.54
CA ILE A 69 -4.67 2.12 -5.00
C ILE A 69 -5.94 1.36 -4.64
N GLU A 70 -6.50 1.66 -3.49
CA GLU A 70 -7.78 1.12 -3.04
C GLU A 70 -8.80 2.24 -2.91
N GLY A 71 -10.02 1.98 -3.35
CA GLY A 71 -11.07 2.99 -3.28
C GLY A 71 -12.35 2.60 -3.98
N ARG A 72 -13.05 3.60 -4.49
CA ARG A 72 -14.35 3.46 -5.14
C ARG A 72 -14.32 4.08 -6.54
N LEU A 73 -14.82 3.33 -7.50
CA LEU A 73 -15.02 3.83 -8.86
C LEU A 73 -16.39 4.49 -8.96
N ARG A 74 -16.44 5.70 -9.52
CA ARG A 74 -17.66 6.45 -9.80
C ARG A 74 -17.69 6.89 -11.26
N MET A 75 -18.89 6.99 -11.83
CA MET A 75 -19.09 7.62 -13.13
C MET A 75 -19.57 9.04 -12.90
N ASN A 76 -18.77 10.00 -13.32
CA ASN A 76 -19.11 11.43 -13.24
C ASN A 76 -19.58 11.92 -14.61
N THR A 77 -20.63 12.71 -14.63
CA THR A 77 -21.13 13.31 -15.86
C THR A 77 -20.67 14.75 -15.92
N MET A 78 -19.80 15.06 -16.86
CA MET A 78 -19.26 16.41 -17.06
C MET A 78 -19.82 17.04 -18.35
N PRO A 79 -20.16 18.34 -18.33
CA PRO A 79 -20.49 19.05 -19.56
C PRO A 79 -19.22 19.20 -20.40
N ARG A 80 -19.31 18.83 -21.68
CA ARG A 80 -18.27 19.10 -22.66
C ARG A 80 -18.51 20.45 -23.30
N GLY A 81 -17.45 21.11 -23.80
CA GLY A 81 -17.54 22.46 -24.38
C GLY A 81 -18.47 22.60 -25.60
N ASP A 82 -18.89 21.48 -26.18
CA ASP A 82 -19.86 21.40 -27.28
C ASP A 82 -21.34 21.25 -26.82
N GLY A 83 -21.61 21.38 -25.52
CA GLY A 83 -22.94 21.22 -24.93
C GLY A 83 -23.38 19.79 -24.69
N MET A 84 -22.58 18.81 -25.11
CA MET A 84 -22.81 17.39 -24.83
C MET A 84 -22.36 17.02 -23.42
N LYS A 85 -22.99 16.00 -22.84
CA LYS A 85 -22.60 15.43 -21.55
C LYS A 85 -21.69 14.22 -21.77
N GLU A 86 -20.49 14.27 -21.20
CA GLU A 86 -19.55 13.16 -21.23
C GLU A 86 -19.53 12.46 -19.85
N LYS A 87 -19.59 11.12 -19.89
CA LYS A 87 -19.40 10.31 -18.67
C LYS A 87 -17.93 9.94 -18.55
N ARG A 88 -17.30 10.36 -17.46
CA ARG A 88 -15.93 10.00 -17.13
C ARG A 88 -15.89 9.17 -15.86
N ALA A 89 -15.04 8.16 -15.86
CA ALA A 89 -14.74 7.42 -14.66
C ALA A 89 -13.86 8.28 -13.73
N GLU A 90 -14.18 8.27 -12.45
CA GLU A 90 -13.43 8.92 -11.38
C GLU A 90 -13.23 7.93 -10.25
N PHE A 91 -12.03 7.85 -9.73
CA PHE A 91 -11.69 6.97 -8.63
C PHE A 91 -11.51 7.77 -7.34
N THR A 92 -12.36 7.52 -6.37
CA THR A 92 -12.23 8.10 -5.03
C THR A 92 -11.31 7.23 -4.21
N LEU A 93 -10.13 7.74 -3.89
CA LEU A 93 -9.09 7.05 -3.14
C LEU A 93 -9.49 6.86 -1.67
N ALA A 94 -9.25 5.66 -1.14
CA ALA A 94 -9.36 5.34 0.28
C ALA A 94 -8.01 5.01 0.90
N ARG A 95 -7.12 4.31 0.15
CA ARG A 95 -5.76 3.96 0.56
C ARG A 95 -4.82 3.94 -0.62
N LEU A 96 -3.55 4.20 -0.37
CA LEU A 96 -2.50 4.07 -1.36
C LEU A 96 -1.33 3.27 -0.79
N HIS A 97 -0.73 2.44 -1.63
CA HIS A 97 0.45 1.64 -1.30
C HIS A 97 1.47 1.82 -2.42
N PRO A 98 2.62 2.43 -2.15
CA PRO A 98 3.67 2.53 -3.14
C PRO A 98 4.21 1.12 -3.44
N ILE A 99 4.14 0.73 -4.70
CA ILE A 99 4.84 -0.46 -5.17
C ILE A 99 6.27 -0.02 -5.42
N SER A 100 7.13 -0.24 -4.43
CA SER A 100 8.56 -0.21 -4.71
C SER A 100 8.79 -1.32 -5.73
N ALA A 101 9.31 -0.98 -6.90
CA ALA A 101 9.92 -1.97 -7.78
C ALA A 101 11.00 -2.62 -6.91
N ALA A 102 10.64 -3.74 -6.26
CA ALA A 102 11.60 -4.56 -5.57
C ALA A 102 12.68 -4.83 -6.60
N ALA A 103 13.87 -4.32 -6.30
CA ALA A 103 15.03 -4.51 -7.11
C ALA A 103 15.07 -5.97 -7.54
N THR A 104 14.85 -6.19 -8.83
CA THR A 104 15.07 -7.47 -9.47
C THR A 104 16.49 -7.86 -9.08
N GLY A 105 16.59 -8.81 -8.10
CA GLY A 105 17.76 -9.56 -7.76
C GLY A 105 19.13 -8.97 -8.13
N ALA A 106 19.63 -8.04 -7.33
CA ALA A 106 21.05 -8.03 -7.07
C ALA A 106 21.27 -8.95 -5.88
N PRO A 107 22.03 -10.06 -6.02
CA PRO A 107 22.42 -10.83 -4.85
C PRO A 107 23.16 -9.91 -3.89
N PRO A 108 22.95 -10.03 -2.56
CA PRO A 108 23.70 -9.23 -1.62
C PRO A 108 25.19 -9.46 -1.90
N ALA A 109 25.90 -8.41 -2.27
CA ALA A 109 27.34 -8.40 -2.37
C ALA A 109 27.85 -8.90 -1.03
N GLY A 110 28.50 -10.07 -1.05
CA GLY A 110 29.05 -10.69 0.12
C GLY A 110 29.95 -9.70 0.84
N ASN A 111 29.64 -9.49 2.10
CA ASN A 111 30.51 -8.79 3.02
C ASN A 111 31.87 -9.48 3.01
N PRO A 112 32.98 -8.78 2.76
CA PRO A 112 34.29 -9.39 2.87
C PRO A 112 34.48 -9.79 4.33
N SER A 113 34.63 -11.10 4.57
CA SER A 113 35.02 -11.66 5.86
C SER A 113 36.32 -11.02 6.32
N PRO A 114 36.42 -10.56 7.57
CA PRO A 114 37.69 -10.14 8.13
C PRO A 114 38.62 -11.35 8.29
N PRO A 115 39.94 -11.18 8.12
CA PRO A 115 40.90 -12.29 8.22
C PRO A 115 40.96 -12.84 9.67
N PRO A 116 41.27 -14.13 9.86
CA PRO A 116 41.28 -14.73 11.17
C PRO A 116 42.47 -14.20 12.00
N PRO A 117 42.27 -13.79 13.26
CA PRO A 117 43.41 -13.55 14.15
C PRO A 117 44.02 -14.84 14.63
N GLY A 118 45.35 -14.82 14.67
CA GLY A 118 46.19 -15.92 15.02
C GLY A 118 45.93 -16.52 16.40
N ARG A 119 46.20 -17.79 16.48
CA ARG A 119 46.30 -18.66 17.63
C ARG A 119 47.07 -18.02 18.80
N GLN A 120 46.40 -17.89 19.93
CA GLN A 120 47.07 -17.97 21.22
C GLN A 120 46.24 -18.87 22.14
N ALA A 121 46.92 -19.95 22.55
CA ALA A 121 46.46 -20.86 23.58
C ALA A 121 46.56 -20.22 24.96
N HIS A 122 45.59 -20.46 25.84
CA HIS A 122 45.79 -20.90 27.24
C HIS A 122 44.44 -20.98 27.98
N ALA A 123 44.22 -22.20 28.44
CA ALA A 123 43.87 -22.62 29.81
C ALA A 123 42.45 -22.39 30.37
N SER A 124 41.75 -23.56 30.48
CA SER A 124 41.06 -24.10 31.68
C SER A 124 39.93 -23.34 32.37
N ALA A 125 38.69 -23.83 32.11
CA ALA A 125 37.61 -24.29 33.02
C ALA A 125 37.19 -23.42 34.24
N PRO A 126 35.95 -23.57 34.84
CA PRO A 126 34.86 -24.52 34.58
C PRO A 126 33.43 -23.92 34.58
N THR A 127 32.55 -24.64 33.96
CA THR A 127 31.12 -24.92 34.27
C THR A 127 30.29 -23.90 35.04
N LYS A 128 29.30 -23.31 34.37
CA LYS A 128 27.99 -23.07 34.99
C LYS A 128 26.86 -23.31 33.97
N VAL A 129 26.08 -24.34 34.30
CA VAL A 129 24.87 -24.76 33.66
C VAL A 129 23.89 -23.57 33.69
N ALA A 130 23.50 -23.03 32.54
CA ALA A 130 22.38 -22.11 32.41
C ALA A 130 21.23 -22.88 31.76
N LYS A 131 20.17 -22.92 32.50
CA LYS A 131 18.86 -23.47 32.40
C LYS A 131 18.22 -23.16 31.05
N GLU A 132 17.82 -24.20 30.34
CA GLU A 132 16.97 -24.22 29.15
C GLU A 132 15.63 -23.56 29.45
N PRO A 133 15.10 -22.65 28.63
CA PRO A 133 13.74 -22.15 28.81
C PRO A 133 12.76 -23.21 28.30
N GLU A 134 11.87 -23.62 29.17
CA GLU A 134 10.73 -24.51 28.88
C GLU A 134 9.86 -23.93 27.76
N PRO A 135 9.33 -24.77 26.86
CA PRO A 135 8.35 -24.33 25.87
C PRO A 135 7.03 -23.98 26.54
N ALA A 136 6.52 -22.79 26.21
CA ALA A 136 5.20 -22.32 26.62
C ALA A 136 4.13 -23.33 26.18
N SER A 137 3.50 -24.02 27.16
CA SER A 137 2.36 -24.87 26.91
C SER A 137 1.11 -24.01 26.70
N TRP A 138 0.53 -24.10 25.53
CA TRP A 138 -0.80 -23.54 25.24
C TRP A 138 -1.85 -24.38 25.95
N ASN A 139 -2.55 -23.76 26.91
CA ASN A 139 -3.73 -24.35 27.52
C ASN A 139 -4.85 -24.45 26.49
N ALA A 140 -5.07 -25.64 25.96
CA ALA A 140 -6.25 -25.98 25.19
C ALA A 140 -7.42 -26.25 26.18
N ALA A 141 -8.00 -25.20 26.73
CA ALA A 141 -9.28 -25.30 27.39
C ALA A 141 -10.39 -25.30 26.31
N PRO A 142 -11.32 -26.24 26.32
CA PRO A 142 -12.43 -26.23 25.39
C PRO A 142 -13.32 -25.01 25.65
N LEU A 143 -13.52 -24.19 24.63
CA LEU A 143 -14.52 -23.13 24.63
C LEU A 143 -15.92 -23.79 24.69
N VAL A 144 -16.56 -23.73 25.83
CA VAL A 144 -17.98 -24.06 25.97
C VAL A 144 -18.74 -22.87 25.39
N PRO A 145 -19.55 -23.04 24.34
CA PRO A 145 -20.42 -21.95 23.89
C PRO A 145 -21.53 -21.77 24.94
N ASP A 146 -21.54 -20.61 25.58
CA ASP A 146 -22.69 -20.17 26.38
C ASP A 146 -23.89 -20.03 25.45
N THR A 147 -24.89 -20.81 25.76
CA THR A 147 -26.20 -20.74 25.10
C THR A 147 -26.94 -19.56 25.72
N ASP A 148 -26.73 -18.37 25.17
CA ASP A 148 -27.55 -17.22 25.53
C ASP A 148 -28.88 -17.28 24.80
N ASP A 149 -29.94 -17.43 25.61
CA ASP A 149 -31.33 -17.25 25.28
C ASP A 149 -31.55 -15.92 24.54
N ILE A 150 -32.01 -16.00 23.31
CA ILE A 150 -32.52 -14.85 22.58
C ILE A 150 -34.02 -14.75 22.89
N PRO A 151 -34.50 -13.74 23.65
CA PRO A 151 -35.91 -13.48 23.80
C PRO A 151 -36.47 -12.86 22.52
N PHE A 152 -37.52 -13.43 22.02
CA PHE A 152 -38.35 -12.91 20.93
C PHE A 152 -39.19 -11.72 21.39
#